data_425cd18380e2755124786b66d1a5ab8b
#
_entry.id   425cd18380e2755124786b66d1a5ab8b
#
_cell.length_a   1.000
_cell.length_b   1.000
_cell.length_c   1.000
_cell.angle_alpha   90.00
_cell.angle_beta   90.00
_cell.angle_gamma   90.00
#
_symmetry.space_group_name_H-M   'P 1'
#
loop_
_entity.id
_entity.type
_entity.pdbx_description
1 polymer ?
#
loop_
_entity_poly.entity_id
_entity_poly.type
_entity_poly.pdbx_seq_one_letter_code
_entity_poly.pdbx_strand_id
1 'polypeptide(L)'
;PPTGAKAVIWRLLSNRPVSALQEAVELIDWYRARWEIELFFLILKEGCRVESLQLGDKDRLESALAIYMVIAWRINRLMRLGRTVPELEAALVFEPDEWRAAFILNKKPVPKKMPTLNEVIRLIAQRGGFLGRKGDGEPGAKTLWLGLQEIAIFVEGARYAREFSEAGTCV
;
A
#
# COMPACT_ATOMS: atom_id res chain seq x y z
N PRO A 1 16.82 -22.92 -12.97
CA PRO A 1 17.20 -21.77 -13.77
C PRO A 1 16.76 -21.99 -15.22
N PRO A 2 16.44 -20.91 -15.98
CA PRO A 2 16.17 -21.03 -17.41
C PRO A 2 17.33 -21.73 -18.11
N THR A 3 17.04 -22.49 -19.17
CA THR A 3 18.05 -23.22 -19.93
C THR A 3 19.12 -22.24 -20.43
N GLY A 4 20.39 -22.44 -20.04
CA GLY A 4 21.52 -21.57 -20.41
C GLY A 4 21.84 -20.45 -19.41
N ALA A 5 21.07 -20.26 -18.34
CA ALA A 5 21.39 -19.29 -17.29
C ALA A 5 22.26 -19.92 -16.20
N LYS A 6 23.29 -19.18 -15.76
CA LYS A 6 24.13 -19.59 -14.63
C LYS A 6 23.30 -19.55 -13.34
N ALA A 7 23.30 -20.64 -12.57
CA ALA A 7 22.62 -20.68 -11.29
C ALA A 7 23.21 -19.65 -10.32
N VAL A 8 22.34 -18.87 -9.69
CA VAL A 8 22.74 -17.97 -8.59
C VAL A 8 22.74 -18.80 -7.29
N ILE A 9 23.90 -18.87 -6.66
CA ILE A 9 24.09 -19.61 -5.41
C ILE A 9 24.19 -18.59 -4.28
N TRP A 10 23.28 -18.69 -3.31
CA TRP A 10 23.32 -17.88 -2.10
C TRP A 10 23.83 -18.71 -0.94
N ARG A 11 24.75 -18.16 -0.16
CA ARG A 11 25.24 -18.75 1.08
C ARG A 11 24.79 -17.87 2.24
N LEU A 12 23.98 -18.43 3.12
CA LEU A 12 23.50 -17.75 4.31
C LEU A 12 24.30 -18.21 5.53
N LEU A 13 24.70 -17.25 6.36
CA LEU A 13 25.37 -17.53 7.64
C LEU A 13 24.35 -17.29 8.76
N SER A 14 24.31 -18.23 9.69
CA SER A 14 23.47 -18.16 10.88
C SER A 14 24.25 -18.57 12.11
N ASN A 15 23.96 -17.98 13.24
CA ASN A 15 24.45 -18.42 14.56
C ASN A 15 23.52 -19.46 15.21
N ARG A 16 22.41 -19.83 14.55
CA ARG A 16 21.53 -20.89 15.02
C ARG A 16 22.04 -22.24 14.49
N PRO A 17 22.02 -23.26 15.34
CA PRO A 17 22.30 -24.63 14.87
C PRO A 17 21.20 -25.07 13.91
N VAL A 18 21.59 -25.80 12.88
CA VAL A 18 20.67 -26.37 11.88
C VAL A 18 20.92 -27.88 11.84
N SER A 19 19.98 -28.62 12.38
CA SER A 19 20.07 -30.07 12.47
C SER A 19 19.13 -30.79 11.50
N ALA A 20 18.10 -30.07 11.00
CA ALA A 20 17.09 -30.60 10.09
C ALA A 20 16.81 -29.67 8.93
N LEU A 21 16.32 -30.25 7.81
CA LEU A 21 15.91 -29.47 6.62
C LEU A 21 14.86 -28.40 6.95
N GLN A 22 13.94 -28.72 7.86
CA GLN A 22 12.86 -27.82 8.27
C GLN A 22 13.41 -26.53 8.89
N GLU A 23 14.44 -26.65 9.75
CA GLU A 23 15.12 -25.52 10.38
C GLU A 23 15.88 -24.66 9.34
N ALA A 24 16.47 -25.32 8.34
CA ALA A 24 17.11 -24.61 7.23
C ALA A 24 16.09 -23.80 6.39
N VAL A 25 14.92 -24.37 6.12
CA VAL A 25 13.83 -23.68 5.39
C VAL A 25 13.33 -22.49 6.20
N GLU A 26 13.12 -22.62 7.52
CA GLU A 26 12.72 -21.53 8.39
C GLU A 26 13.71 -20.35 8.34
N LEU A 27 15.01 -20.62 8.38
CA LEU A 27 16.05 -19.59 8.28
C LEU A 27 16.07 -18.91 6.92
N ILE A 28 15.80 -19.65 5.85
CA ILE A 28 15.67 -19.07 4.49
C ILE A 28 14.46 -18.16 4.44
N ASP A 29 13.33 -18.54 5.04
CA ASP A 29 12.12 -17.73 5.06
C ASP A 29 12.30 -16.46 5.90
N TRP A 30 13.02 -16.54 7.03
CA TRP A 30 13.40 -15.34 7.79
C TRP A 30 14.30 -14.40 6.98
N TYR A 31 15.27 -14.95 6.25
CA TYR A 31 16.11 -14.15 5.38
C TYR A 31 15.30 -13.47 4.27
N ARG A 32 14.32 -14.18 3.69
CA ARG A 32 13.41 -13.61 2.69
C ARG A 32 12.55 -12.50 3.29
N ALA A 33 12.04 -12.70 4.52
CA ALA A 33 11.24 -11.69 5.20
C ALA A 33 12.00 -10.36 5.42
N ARG A 34 13.33 -10.38 5.44
CA ARG A 34 14.18 -9.17 5.51
C ARG A 34 13.90 -8.18 4.38
N TRP A 35 13.53 -8.67 3.18
CA TRP A 35 13.22 -7.81 2.04
C TRP A 35 11.99 -6.92 2.25
N GLU A 36 11.15 -7.23 3.20
CA GLU A 36 10.00 -6.38 3.58
C GLU A 36 10.45 -4.99 4.05
N ILE A 37 11.60 -4.91 4.75
CA ILE A 37 12.15 -3.62 5.20
C ILE A 37 12.66 -2.78 4.01
N GLU A 38 13.22 -3.42 3.00
CA GLU A 38 13.70 -2.73 1.79
C GLU A 38 12.53 -2.15 0.99
N LEU A 39 11.44 -2.92 0.87
CA LEU A 39 10.21 -2.43 0.25
C LEU A 39 9.62 -1.24 1.03
N PHE A 40 9.62 -1.30 2.36
CA PHE A 40 9.18 -0.20 3.20
C PHE A 40 10.01 1.07 2.96
N PHE A 41 11.33 0.96 2.94
CA PHE A 41 12.21 2.09 2.64
C PHE A 41 12.06 2.60 1.21
N LEU A 42 11.82 1.73 0.24
CA LEU A 42 11.52 2.13 -1.13
C LEU A 42 10.25 3.01 -1.19
N ILE A 43 9.19 2.60 -0.49
CA ILE A 43 7.95 3.38 -0.39
C ILE A 43 8.23 4.74 0.26
N LEU A 44 8.99 4.75 1.35
CA LEU A 44 9.30 5.95 2.10
C LEU A 44 10.13 6.95 1.25
N LYS A 45 11.13 6.47 0.52
CA LYS A 45 12.02 7.30 -0.30
C LYS A 45 11.37 7.73 -1.62
N GLU A 46 10.86 6.81 -2.39
CA GLU A 46 10.33 7.09 -3.73
C GLU A 46 8.86 7.51 -3.72
N GLY A 47 8.06 6.89 -2.87
CA GLY A 47 6.65 7.24 -2.69
C GLY A 47 6.50 8.58 -1.98
N CYS A 48 6.94 8.64 -0.74
CA CYS A 48 6.78 9.80 0.13
C CYS A 48 7.82 10.90 -0.12
N ARG A 49 8.88 10.63 -0.88
CA ARG A 49 9.98 11.57 -1.20
C ARG A 49 10.59 12.23 0.04
N VAL A 50 10.77 11.48 1.10
CA VAL A 50 11.27 12.03 2.38
C VAL A 50 12.64 12.70 2.27
N GLU A 51 13.48 12.25 1.32
CA GLU A 51 14.80 12.84 1.06
C GLU A 51 14.72 14.25 0.42
N SER A 52 13.57 14.63 -0.13
CA SER A 52 13.34 15.97 -0.71
C SER A 52 12.75 16.97 0.29
N LEU A 53 12.48 16.55 1.51
CA LEU A 53 11.97 17.44 2.56
C LEU A 53 13.05 18.43 2.98
N GLN A 54 12.79 19.72 2.77
CA GLN A 54 13.64 20.82 3.20
C GLN A 54 13.02 21.49 4.43
N LEU A 55 13.06 20.81 5.57
CA LEU A 55 12.57 21.31 6.83
C LEU A 55 13.78 21.85 7.61
N GLY A 56 13.78 23.14 7.90
CA GLY A 56 14.89 23.84 8.57
C GLY A 56 15.05 23.51 10.06
N ASP A 57 14.22 22.63 10.60
CA ASP A 57 14.18 22.28 12.01
C ASP A 57 14.10 20.75 12.17
N LYS A 58 14.89 20.23 13.11
CA LYS A 58 14.97 18.80 13.43
C LYS A 58 13.64 18.23 13.90
N ASP A 59 12.94 18.93 14.80
CA ASP A 59 11.69 18.43 15.39
C ASP A 59 10.58 18.33 14.35
N ARG A 60 10.54 19.27 13.39
CA ARG A 60 9.64 19.21 12.24
C ARG A 60 9.98 18.06 11.32
N LEU A 61 11.26 17.79 11.10
CA LEU A 61 11.70 16.66 10.28
C LEU A 61 11.31 15.33 10.93
N GLU A 62 11.52 15.16 12.22
CA GLU A 62 11.15 13.97 12.98
C GLU A 62 9.63 13.75 12.94
N SER A 63 8.83 14.81 13.14
CA SER A 63 7.38 14.75 13.05
C SER A 63 6.90 14.35 11.65
N ALA A 64 7.47 14.94 10.61
CA ALA A 64 7.17 14.60 9.22
C ALA A 64 7.53 13.15 8.90
N LEU A 65 8.71 12.69 9.31
CA LEU A 65 9.15 11.32 9.14
C LEU A 65 8.21 10.34 9.83
N ALA A 66 7.77 10.62 11.05
CA ALA A 66 6.82 9.77 11.76
C ALA A 66 5.51 9.59 10.98
N ILE A 67 4.95 10.68 10.42
CA ILE A 67 3.75 10.62 9.59
C ILE A 67 4.00 9.80 8.32
N TYR A 68 5.09 10.06 7.61
CA TYR A 68 5.43 9.32 6.40
C TYR A 68 5.71 7.84 6.64
N MET A 69 6.25 7.48 7.80
CA MET A 69 6.43 6.08 8.20
C MET A 69 5.08 5.36 8.36
N VAL A 70 4.08 6.01 8.95
CA VAL A 70 2.72 5.46 9.05
C VAL A 70 2.11 5.26 7.66
N ILE A 71 2.27 6.24 6.77
CA ILE A 71 1.78 6.16 5.39
C ILE A 71 2.48 5.01 4.64
N ALA A 72 3.80 4.92 4.72
CA ALA A 72 4.57 3.86 4.07
C ALA A 72 4.17 2.47 4.60
N TRP A 73 3.95 2.35 5.91
CA TRP A 73 3.44 1.13 6.53
C TRP A 73 2.05 0.75 5.99
N ARG A 74 1.13 1.73 5.89
CA ARG A 74 -0.22 1.49 5.33
C ARG A 74 -0.14 0.96 3.89
N ILE A 75 0.68 1.57 3.05
CA ILE A 75 0.86 1.14 1.66
C ILE A 75 1.43 -0.28 1.60
N ASN A 76 2.49 -0.55 2.36
CA ASN A 76 3.09 -1.89 2.43
C ASN A 76 2.07 -2.94 2.88
N ARG A 77 1.29 -2.63 3.93
CA ARG A 77 0.22 -3.48 4.43
C ARG A 77 -0.84 -3.77 3.35
N LEU A 78 -1.29 -2.75 2.62
CA LEU A 78 -2.26 -2.92 1.54
C LEU A 78 -1.73 -3.81 0.42
N MET A 79 -0.49 -3.59 -0.02
CA MET A 79 0.17 -4.43 -1.02
C MET A 79 0.25 -5.89 -0.59
N ARG A 80 0.58 -6.12 0.67
CA ARG A 80 0.69 -7.47 1.23
C ARG A 80 -0.68 -8.15 1.34
N LEU A 81 -1.64 -7.49 1.98
CA LEU A 81 -2.99 -8.03 2.15
C LEU A 81 -3.68 -8.30 0.81
N GLY A 82 -3.53 -7.40 -0.17
CA GLY A 82 -4.08 -7.61 -1.51
C GLY A 82 -3.54 -8.83 -2.23
N ARG A 83 -2.32 -9.29 -1.87
CA ARG A 83 -1.71 -10.51 -2.43
C ARG A 83 -2.02 -11.76 -1.62
N THR A 84 -2.06 -11.66 -0.30
CA THR A 84 -2.18 -12.83 0.60
C THR A 84 -3.62 -13.19 0.91
N VAL A 85 -4.51 -12.20 1.01
CA VAL A 85 -5.92 -12.36 1.35
C VAL A 85 -6.81 -11.47 0.47
N PRO A 86 -6.76 -11.63 -0.88
CA PRO A 86 -7.42 -10.74 -1.84
C PRO A 86 -8.94 -10.66 -1.65
N GLU A 87 -9.55 -11.74 -1.17
CA GLU A 87 -11.00 -11.87 -0.97
C GLU A 87 -11.51 -11.28 0.36
N LEU A 88 -10.60 -10.71 1.17
CA LEU A 88 -10.98 -10.05 2.42
C LEU A 88 -12.00 -8.92 2.13
N GLU A 89 -12.97 -8.72 3.00
CA GLU A 89 -13.89 -7.59 2.87
C GLU A 89 -13.17 -6.25 3.01
N ALA A 90 -13.41 -5.35 2.06
CA ALA A 90 -12.72 -4.05 2.03
C ALA A 90 -12.97 -3.22 3.30
N ALA A 91 -14.15 -3.35 3.93
CA ALA A 91 -14.51 -2.62 5.16
C ALA A 91 -13.63 -2.95 6.37
N LEU A 92 -12.87 -4.05 6.34
CA LEU A 92 -11.91 -4.38 7.40
C LEU A 92 -10.61 -3.56 7.32
N VAL A 93 -10.40 -2.85 6.20
CA VAL A 93 -9.15 -2.14 5.92
C VAL A 93 -9.37 -0.70 5.50
N PHE A 94 -10.50 -0.41 4.84
CA PHE A 94 -10.87 0.90 4.35
C PHE A 94 -12.12 1.43 5.05
N GLU A 95 -12.12 2.72 5.34
CA GLU A 95 -13.31 3.42 5.78
C GLU A 95 -14.40 3.42 4.68
N PRO A 96 -15.70 3.49 5.07
CA PRO A 96 -16.79 3.47 4.10
C PRO A 96 -16.67 4.52 3.00
N ASP A 97 -16.23 5.72 3.33
CA ASP A 97 -16.04 6.79 2.34
C ASP A 97 -14.87 6.53 1.41
N GLU A 98 -13.80 5.87 1.88
CA GLU A 98 -12.62 5.55 1.07
C GLU A 98 -12.91 4.53 -0.04
N TRP A 99 -13.52 3.38 0.31
CA TRP A 99 -13.80 2.38 -0.70
C TRP A 99 -14.90 2.81 -1.68
N ARG A 100 -15.92 3.58 -1.23
CA ARG A 100 -16.92 4.17 -2.12
C ARG A 100 -16.31 5.19 -3.08
N ALA A 101 -15.42 6.05 -2.58
CA ALA A 101 -14.68 7.01 -3.40
C ALA A 101 -13.89 6.31 -4.51
N ALA A 102 -13.28 5.14 -4.23
CA ALA A 102 -12.58 4.37 -5.24
C ALA A 102 -13.47 3.98 -6.43
N PHE A 103 -14.72 3.62 -6.19
CA PHE A 103 -15.69 3.34 -7.27
C PHE A 103 -16.11 4.63 -8.00
N ILE A 104 -16.49 5.66 -7.26
CA ILE A 104 -16.99 6.93 -7.82
C ILE A 104 -15.95 7.58 -8.74
N LEU A 105 -14.70 7.70 -8.28
CA LEU A 105 -13.62 8.30 -9.04
C LEU A 105 -13.26 7.50 -10.31
N ASN A 106 -13.48 6.19 -10.30
CA ASN A 106 -13.33 5.35 -11.48
C ASN A 106 -14.61 5.29 -12.34
N LYS A 107 -15.63 6.13 -12.05
CA LYS A 107 -16.90 6.17 -12.78
C LYS A 107 -17.63 4.83 -12.80
N LYS A 108 -17.50 4.06 -11.74
CA LYS A 108 -18.16 2.76 -11.54
C LYS A 108 -19.30 2.88 -10.55
N PRO A 109 -20.38 2.13 -10.72
CA PRO A 109 -21.45 2.11 -9.73
C PRO A 109 -20.94 1.54 -8.42
N VAL A 110 -21.31 2.16 -7.30
CA VAL A 110 -21.00 1.65 -5.98
C VAL A 110 -21.78 0.34 -5.76
N PRO A 111 -21.12 -0.78 -5.45
CA PRO A 111 -21.80 -2.05 -5.33
C PRO A 111 -22.70 -2.10 -4.09
N LYS A 112 -23.81 -2.83 -4.18
CA LYS A 112 -24.70 -3.08 -3.02
C LYS A 112 -24.09 -4.09 -2.03
N LYS A 113 -23.31 -5.05 -2.54
CA LYS A 113 -22.56 -6.02 -1.74
C LYS A 113 -21.17 -5.44 -1.43
N MET A 114 -20.66 -5.75 -0.24
CA MET A 114 -19.32 -5.34 0.15
C MET A 114 -18.28 -5.83 -0.88
N PRO A 115 -17.44 -4.93 -1.43
CA PRO A 115 -16.41 -5.31 -2.37
C PRO A 115 -15.25 -6.02 -1.67
N THR A 116 -14.46 -6.77 -2.43
CA THR A 116 -13.25 -7.39 -1.93
C THR A 116 -12.12 -6.35 -1.76
N LEU A 117 -11.20 -6.65 -0.89
CA LEU A 117 -10.01 -5.82 -0.66
C LEU A 117 -9.20 -5.60 -1.95
N ASN A 118 -8.97 -6.68 -2.71
CA ASN A 118 -8.20 -6.59 -3.95
C ASN A 118 -8.91 -5.72 -4.99
N GLU A 119 -10.24 -5.82 -5.12
CA GLU A 119 -11.01 -4.97 -6.01
C GLU A 119 -10.81 -3.49 -5.69
N VAL A 120 -10.93 -3.10 -4.42
CA VAL A 120 -10.74 -1.70 -3.98
C VAL A 120 -9.29 -1.25 -4.18
N ILE A 121 -8.31 -2.09 -3.82
CA ILE A 121 -6.88 -1.79 -4.03
C ILE A 121 -6.58 -1.51 -5.51
N ARG A 122 -7.11 -2.33 -6.43
CA ARG A 122 -6.92 -2.13 -7.86
C ARG A 122 -7.59 -0.86 -8.37
N LEU A 123 -8.78 -0.52 -7.87
CA LEU A 123 -9.45 0.74 -8.20
C LEU A 123 -8.66 1.96 -7.71
N ILE A 124 -8.16 1.93 -6.50
CA ILE A 124 -7.29 2.98 -5.97
C ILE A 124 -6.02 3.11 -6.82
N ALA A 125 -5.37 2.00 -7.14
CA ALA A 125 -4.17 2.01 -7.96
C ALA A 125 -4.41 2.52 -9.39
N GLN A 126 -5.60 2.29 -9.97
CA GLN A 126 -5.97 2.84 -11.28
C GLN A 126 -5.96 4.36 -11.26
N ARG A 127 -6.38 5.00 -10.16
CA ARG A 127 -6.27 6.45 -9.98
C ARG A 127 -4.81 6.91 -9.98
N GLY A 128 -3.90 6.10 -9.48
CA GLY A 128 -2.45 6.34 -9.50
C GLY A 128 -1.72 5.89 -10.77
N GLY A 129 -2.47 5.54 -11.84
CA GLY A 129 -1.90 5.18 -13.14
C GLY A 129 -1.65 3.68 -13.36
N PHE A 130 -2.18 2.81 -12.50
CA PHE A 130 -2.14 1.37 -12.74
C PHE A 130 -3.14 1.01 -13.84
N LEU A 131 -2.68 0.34 -14.91
CA LEU A 131 -3.54 0.02 -16.05
C LEU A 131 -4.36 -1.25 -15.83
N GLY A 132 -3.85 -2.20 -15.05
CA GLY A 132 -4.53 -3.45 -14.74
C GLY A 132 -4.73 -4.37 -15.94
N ARG A 133 -3.79 -4.37 -16.89
CA ARG A 133 -3.82 -5.21 -18.08
C ARG A 133 -3.55 -6.68 -17.72
N LYS A 134 -3.91 -7.58 -18.59
CA LYS A 134 -3.55 -9.00 -18.44
C LYS A 134 -2.01 -9.12 -18.46
N GLY A 135 -1.43 -9.52 -17.33
CA GLY A 135 0.04 -9.62 -17.15
C GLY A 135 0.69 -8.52 -16.32
N ASP A 136 0.00 -7.42 -16.01
CA ASP A 136 0.56 -6.35 -15.16
C ASP A 136 0.79 -6.79 -13.69
N GLY A 137 0.24 -7.92 -13.28
CA GLY A 137 0.30 -8.40 -11.90
C GLY A 137 -0.51 -7.53 -10.93
N GLU A 138 -0.03 -7.46 -9.69
CA GLU A 138 -0.64 -6.65 -8.64
C GLU A 138 -0.03 -5.23 -8.59
N PRO A 139 -0.82 -4.23 -8.17
CA PRO A 139 -0.36 -2.84 -8.10
C PRO A 139 0.90 -2.66 -7.26
N GLY A 140 1.77 -1.77 -7.73
CA GLY A 140 2.98 -1.37 -7.01
C GLY A 140 2.74 -0.20 -6.04
N ALA A 141 3.75 0.06 -5.19
CA ALA A 141 3.70 1.08 -4.16
C ALA A 141 3.39 2.49 -4.71
N LYS A 142 4.01 2.87 -5.82
CA LYS A 142 3.84 4.20 -6.43
C LYS A 142 2.39 4.45 -6.86
N THR A 143 1.78 3.49 -7.54
CA THR A 143 0.40 3.64 -8.02
C THR A 143 -0.60 3.65 -6.86
N LEU A 144 -0.36 2.85 -5.82
CA LEU A 144 -1.17 2.90 -4.60
C LEU A 144 -1.03 4.23 -3.88
N TRP A 145 0.18 4.74 -3.72
CA TRP A 145 0.42 6.02 -3.07
C TRP A 145 -0.34 7.16 -3.75
N LEU A 146 -0.15 7.30 -5.07
CA LEU A 146 -0.82 8.35 -5.84
C LEU A 146 -2.35 8.21 -5.79
N GLY A 147 -2.85 6.98 -5.91
CA GLY A 147 -4.28 6.72 -5.83
C GLY A 147 -4.87 7.04 -4.46
N LEU A 148 -4.19 6.67 -3.36
CA LEU A 148 -4.63 6.99 -2.00
C LEU A 148 -4.68 8.50 -1.73
N GLN A 149 -3.74 9.28 -2.27
CA GLN A 149 -3.79 10.74 -2.17
C GLN A 149 -5.05 11.31 -2.84
N GLU A 150 -5.39 10.83 -4.04
CA GLU A 150 -6.59 11.28 -4.76
C GLU A 150 -7.87 10.89 -4.02
N ILE A 151 -7.93 9.66 -3.46
CA ILE A 151 -9.03 9.22 -2.59
C ILE A 151 -9.17 10.12 -1.37
N ALA A 152 -8.07 10.42 -0.67
CA ALA A 152 -8.09 11.25 0.54
C ALA A 152 -8.63 12.66 0.25
N ILE A 153 -8.14 13.30 -0.81
CA ILE A 153 -8.61 14.65 -1.23
C ILE A 153 -10.10 14.62 -1.56
N PHE A 154 -10.56 13.60 -2.30
CA PHE A 154 -11.97 13.49 -2.65
C PHE A 154 -12.87 13.27 -1.43
N VAL A 155 -12.46 12.39 -0.50
CA VAL A 155 -13.21 12.11 0.73
C VAL A 155 -13.30 13.37 1.61
N GLU A 156 -12.19 14.08 1.75
CA GLU A 156 -12.14 15.33 2.51
C GLU A 156 -13.06 16.38 1.89
N GLY A 157 -12.97 16.60 0.58
CA GLY A 157 -13.87 17.51 -0.14
C GLY A 157 -15.36 17.14 0.00
N ALA A 158 -15.68 15.85 -0.03
CA ALA A 158 -17.05 15.38 0.16
C ALA A 158 -17.55 15.59 1.60
N ARG A 159 -16.69 15.52 2.60
CA ARG A 159 -17.01 15.84 4.00
C ARG A 159 -17.32 17.32 4.15
N TYR A 160 -16.47 18.20 3.65
CA TYR A 160 -16.71 19.64 3.68
C TYR A 160 -17.98 20.03 2.93
N ALA A 161 -18.28 19.43 1.78
CA ALA A 161 -19.50 19.69 1.04
C ALA A 161 -20.79 19.34 1.85
N ARG A 162 -20.74 18.25 2.62
CA ARG A 162 -21.84 17.86 3.53
C ARG A 162 -22.03 18.87 4.65
N GLU A 163 -20.94 19.24 5.34
CA GLU A 163 -20.96 20.25 6.42
C GLU A 163 -21.49 21.61 5.93
N PHE A 164 -21.06 22.02 4.72
CA PHE A 164 -21.55 23.27 4.12
C PHE A 164 -23.04 23.23 3.78
N SER A 165 -23.53 22.08 3.32
CA SER A 165 -24.96 21.89 3.02
C SER A 165 -25.81 21.90 4.30
N GLU A 166 -25.35 21.30 5.37
CA GLU A 166 -26.04 21.27 6.67
C GLU A 166 -26.03 22.64 7.33
N ALA A 167 -24.95 23.41 7.25
CA ALA A 167 -24.85 24.77 7.77
C ALA A 167 -25.75 25.78 7.03
N GLY A 168 -25.99 25.56 5.73
CA GLY A 168 -26.86 26.40 4.93
C GLY A 168 -28.37 26.16 5.10
N THR A 169 -28.75 25.11 5.85
CA THR A 169 -30.17 24.77 6.07
C THR A 169 -30.73 25.40 7.36
N CYS A 170 -29.93 26.17 8.09
CA CYS A 170 -30.33 26.90 9.33
C CYS A 170 -30.65 28.38 9.06
N VAL A 171 -31.33 28.72 7.96
CA VAL A 171 -31.89 30.08 7.72
C VAL A 171 -33.37 29.96 7.46
#